data_b027522de351a05ffc9cfcbdcedc6602
#
_entry.id   b027522de351a05ffc9cfcbdcedc6602
#
_cell.length_a   1.000
_cell.length_b   1.000
_cell.length_c   1.000
_cell.angle_alpha   90.00
_cell.angle_beta   90.00
_cell.angle_gamma   90.00
#
_symmetry.space_group_name_H-M   'P 1'
#
loop_
_entity.id
_entity.type
_entity.pdbx_description
1 polymer ?
#
loop_
_entity_poly.entity_id
_entity_poly.type
_entity_poly.pdbx_seq_one_letter_code
_entity_poly.pdbx_strand_id
1 'polypeptide(L)'
;MTELDRNNIPQHVAIIMDGNGRWAKQQGKMRVFGHKNGVAAVREAVSYARKIGVKYLTLYAFSSENWNRPEQEVSALMSLFMQALDFEVKKLHKNDIRLKILGDISRFSAGLQEKIKKAEKLTENNTALTLNIAANYGGRWDIVQAAQQLAEQVQA
;
A
#
# COMPACT_ATOMS: atom_id res chain seq x y z
N MET A 1 -10.23 -0.79 28.05
CA MET A 1 -10.17 -0.27 26.67
C MET A 1 -11.20 0.86 26.59
N THR A 2 -10.77 2.07 26.30
CA THR A 2 -11.68 3.19 26.04
C THR A 2 -12.55 2.84 24.83
N GLU A 3 -13.87 2.97 24.99
CA GLU A 3 -14.82 2.74 23.90
C GLU A 3 -14.56 3.73 22.76
N LEU A 4 -14.58 3.25 21.50
CA LEU A 4 -14.32 4.09 20.33
C LEU A 4 -15.47 5.09 20.17
N ASP A 5 -15.17 6.37 20.19
CA ASP A 5 -16.15 7.41 19.87
C ASP A 5 -16.48 7.39 18.37
N ARG A 6 -17.65 6.86 18.04
CA ARG A 6 -18.11 6.74 16.64
C ARG A 6 -18.41 8.08 15.98
N ASN A 7 -18.56 9.15 16.75
CA ASN A 7 -18.79 10.49 16.23
C ASN A 7 -17.48 11.21 15.87
N ASN A 8 -16.32 10.63 16.26
CA ASN A 8 -15.00 11.19 16.04
C ASN A 8 -14.06 10.21 15.31
N ILE A 9 -14.54 9.58 14.23
CA ILE A 9 -13.73 8.72 13.38
C ILE A 9 -12.97 9.58 12.37
N PRO A 10 -11.62 9.44 12.27
CA PRO A 10 -10.84 10.17 11.25
C PRO A 10 -11.26 9.75 9.85
N GLN A 11 -11.37 10.72 8.94
CA GLN A 11 -11.68 10.45 7.54
C GLN A 11 -10.55 9.68 6.85
N HIS A 12 -9.30 9.96 7.23
CA HIS A 12 -8.11 9.36 6.65
C HIS A 12 -7.14 8.89 7.73
N VAL A 13 -6.69 7.66 7.61
CA VAL A 13 -5.64 7.07 8.45
C VAL A 13 -4.47 6.69 7.56
N ALA A 14 -3.25 7.05 7.98
CA ALA A 14 -2.02 6.65 7.30
C ALA A 14 -1.14 5.82 8.26
N ILE A 15 -0.59 4.71 7.77
CA ILE A 15 0.22 3.78 8.56
C ILE A 15 1.55 3.54 7.86
N ILE A 16 2.65 3.80 8.56
CA ILE A 16 3.98 3.40 8.13
C ILE A 16 4.21 1.94 8.57
N MET A 17 4.36 1.04 7.60
CA MET A 17 4.57 -0.39 7.86
C MET A 17 6.05 -0.68 8.12
N ASP A 18 6.54 -0.27 9.27
CA ASP A 18 7.94 -0.47 9.68
C ASP A 18 8.08 -1.55 10.77
N GLY A 19 9.30 -2.03 10.94
CA GLY A 19 9.66 -2.96 12.01
C GLY A 19 9.48 -4.43 11.68
N ASN A 20 8.79 -4.85 10.63
CA ASN A 20 8.53 -6.24 10.28
C ASN A 20 9.81 -7.09 10.17
N GLY A 21 10.86 -6.56 9.54
CA GLY A 21 12.15 -7.24 9.43
C GLY A 21 12.90 -7.33 10.74
N ARG A 22 12.82 -6.32 11.61
CA ARG A 22 13.42 -6.32 12.96
C ARG A 22 12.72 -7.32 13.87
N TRP A 23 11.38 -7.32 13.83
CA TRP A 23 10.57 -8.28 14.56
C TRP A 23 10.90 -9.73 14.18
N ALA A 24 11.05 -10.03 12.87
CA ALA A 24 11.45 -11.36 12.43
C ALA A 24 12.83 -11.77 12.97
N LYS A 25 13.81 -10.87 12.96
CA LYS A 25 15.14 -11.12 13.53
C LYS A 25 15.09 -11.42 15.02
N GLN A 26 14.27 -10.72 15.79
CA GLN A 26 14.07 -11.00 17.23
C GLN A 26 13.48 -12.40 17.47
N GLN A 27 12.76 -12.95 16.49
CA GLN A 27 12.24 -14.32 16.50
C GLN A 27 13.21 -15.36 15.91
N GLY A 28 14.47 -14.99 15.66
CA GLY A 28 15.46 -15.86 15.02
C GLY A 28 15.14 -16.19 13.55
N LYS A 29 14.31 -15.39 12.89
CA LYS A 29 13.83 -15.64 11.52
C LYS A 29 14.39 -14.63 10.53
N MET A 30 14.40 -15.00 9.25
CA MET A 30 14.77 -14.08 8.17
C MET A 30 13.80 -12.92 8.03
N ARG A 31 14.26 -11.76 7.56
CA ARG A 31 13.44 -10.53 7.36
C ARG A 31 12.19 -10.78 6.50
N VAL A 32 12.31 -11.60 5.47
CA VAL A 32 11.20 -11.98 4.57
C VAL A 32 10.03 -12.64 5.32
N PHE A 33 10.31 -13.39 6.37
CA PHE A 33 9.25 -13.94 7.24
C PHE A 33 8.42 -12.83 7.89
N GLY A 34 9.06 -11.75 8.34
CA GLY A 34 8.36 -10.60 8.90
C GLY A 34 7.47 -9.90 7.87
N HIS A 35 7.96 -9.73 6.66
CA HIS A 35 7.18 -9.13 5.58
C HIS A 35 5.92 -9.96 5.23
N LYS A 36 6.04 -11.29 5.19
CA LYS A 36 4.87 -12.18 4.99
C LYS A 36 3.83 -12.04 6.10
N ASN A 37 4.27 -11.96 7.37
CA ASN A 37 3.36 -11.73 8.48
C ASN A 37 2.71 -10.34 8.46
N GLY A 38 3.41 -9.34 7.93
CA GLY A 38 2.86 -8.00 7.72
C GLY A 38 1.60 -7.99 6.85
N VAL A 39 1.46 -8.92 5.89
CA VAL A 39 0.24 -9.05 5.07
C VAL A 39 -1.00 -9.37 5.91
N ALA A 40 -0.85 -10.21 6.94
CA ALA A 40 -1.97 -10.50 7.85
C ALA A 40 -2.40 -9.25 8.64
N ALA A 41 -1.43 -8.49 9.17
CA ALA A 41 -1.71 -7.23 9.85
C ALA A 41 -2.39 -6.20 8.93
N VAL A 42 -1.99 -6.14 7.66
CA VAL A 42 -2.65 -5.31 6.65
C VAL A 42 -4.12 -5.69 6.47
N ARG A 43 -4.43 -6.99 6.36
CA ARG A 43 -5.83 -7.46 6.23
C ARG A 43 -6.68 -7.01 7.41
N GLU A 44 -6.16 -7.16 8.62
CA GLU A 44 -6.87 -6.73 9.83
C GLU A 44 -7.07 -5.21 9.87
N ALA A 45 -6.02 -4.44 9.56
CA ALA A 45 -6.10 -2.97 9.50
C ALA A 45 -7.15 -2.50 8.49
N VAL A 46 -7.16 -3.08 7.27
CA VAL A 46 -8.13 -2.77 6.21
C VAL A 46 -9.54 -3.13 6.65
N SER A 47 -9.73 -4.34 7.19
CA SER A 47 -11.04 -4.80 7.67
C SER A 47 -11.58 -3.92 8.78
N TYR A 48 -10.72 -3.56 9.74
CA TYR A 48 -11.11 -2.71 10.86
C TYR A 48 -11.40 -1.27 10.43
N ALA A 49 -10.55 -0.67 9.60
CA ALA A 49 -10.76 0.68 9.07
C ALA A 49 -12.11 0.78 8.33
N ARG A 50 -12.43 -0.20 7.48
CA ARG A 50 -13.73 -0.29 6.81
C ARG A 50 -14.88 -0.41 7.82
N LYS A 51 -14.74 -1.30 8.82
CA LYS A 51 -15.77 -1.56 9.84
C LYS A 51 -16.12 -0.31 10.65
N ILE A 52 -15.13 0.53 10.98
CA ILE A 52 -15.36 1.74 11.78
C ILE A 52 -15.74 2.97 10.94
N GLY A 53 -15.70 2.88 9.61
CA GLY A 53 -16.15 3.95 8.71
C GLY A 53 -15.07 4.92 8.26
N VAL A 54 -13.79 4.58 8.39
CA VAL A 54 -12.66 5.31 7.76
C VAL A 54 -12.87 5.34 6.25
N LYS A 55 -12.69 6.50 5.61
CA LYS A 55 -12.90 6.67 4.17
C LYS A 55 -11.64 6.39 3.35
N TYR A 56 -10.48 6.74 3.90
CA TYR A 56 -9.18 6.58 3.24
C TYR A 56 -8.19 5.93 4.20
N LEU A 57 -7.57 4.84 3.76
CA LEU A 57 -6.47 4.19 4.48
C LEU A 57 -5.25 4.18 3.58
N THR A 58 -4.16 4.82 4.02
CA THR A 58 -2.88 4.81 3.29
C THR A 58 -1.87 3.96 4.03
N LEU A 59 -1.28 2.99 3.33
CA LEU A 59 -0.24 2.11 3.85
C LEU A 59 1.07 2.38 3.12
N TYR A 60 2.11 2.79 3.84
CA TYR A 60 3.45 2.96 3.28
C TYR A 60 4.16 1.61 3.24
N ALA A 61 4.10 0.95 2.07
CA ALA A 61 4.58 -0.41 1.87
C ALA A 61 6.04 -0.49 1.43
N PHE A 62 6.46 0.41 0.53
CA PHE A 62 7.80 0.40 -0.05
C PHE A 62 8.21 1.81 -0.45
N SER A 63 9.27 2.34 0.18
CA SER A 63 9.82 3.65 -0.17
C SER A 63 10.83 3.55 -1.31
N SER A 64 11.08 4.67 -2.00
CA SER A 64 12.14 4.77 -3.01
C SER A 64 13.52 4.42 -2.47
N GLU A 65 13.79 4.64 -1.19
CA GLU A 65 15.04 4.29 -0.51
C GLU A 65 15.21 2.77 -0.31
N ASN A 66 14.12 2.01 -0.31
CA ASN A 66 14.15 0.56 -0.09
C ASN A 66 14.81 -0.22 -1.24
N TRP A 67 15.00 0.41 -2.42
CA TRP A 67 15.80 -0.16 -3.49
C TRP A 67 17.28 -0.39 -3.12
N ASN A 68 17.77 0.32 -2.11
CA ASN A 68 19.15 0.16 -1.58
C ASN A 68 19.30 -1.08 -0.67
N ARG A 69 18.24 -1.83 -0.43
CA ARG A 69 18.29 -3.09 0.33
C ARG A 69 18.95 -4.19 -0.50
N PRO A 70 19.42 -5.28 0.15
CA PRO A 70 19.92 -6.43 -0.59
C PRO A 70 18.93 -6.91 -1.66
N GLU A 71 19.44 -7.23 -2.85
CA GLU A 71 18.63 -7.59 -4.01
C GLU A 71 17.64 -8.74 -3.73
N GLN A 72 18.07 -9.72 -2.95
CA GLN A 72 17.21 -10.84 -2.51
C GLN A 72 16.00 -10.37 -1.68
N GLU A 73 16.19 -9.36 -0.81
CA GLU A 73 15.09 -8.80 -0.01
C GLU A 73 14.13 -8.01 -0.91
N VAL A 74 14.65 -7.20 -1.83
CA VAL A 74 13.84 -6.44 -2.80
C VAL A 74 13.03 -7.39 -3.69
N SER A 75 13.67 -8.41 -4.26
CA SER A 75 13.01 -9.42 -5.10
C SER A 75 11.88 -10.15 -4.34
N ALA A 76 12.14 -10.52 -3.09
CA ALA A 76 11.14 -11.16 -2.24
C ALA A 76 9.94 -10.23 -1.93
N LEU A 77 10.19 -8.93 -1.71
CA LEU A 77 9.14 -7.93 -1.50
C LEU A 77 8.29 -7.73 -2.77
N MET A 78 8.91 -7.65 -3.95
CA MET A 78 8.18 -7.53 -5.22
C MET A 78 7.33 -8.79 -5.50
N SER A 79 7.87 -9.97 -5.22
CA SER A 79 7.13 -11.23 -5.33
C SER A 79 5.95 -11.28 -4.36
N LEU A 80 6.12 -10.81 -3.13
CA LEU A 80 5.05 -10.73 -2.13
C LEU A 80 3.96 -9.74 -2.57
N PHE A 81 4.35 -8.61 -3.14
CA PHE A 81 3.40 -7.62 -3.67
C PHE A 81 2.59 -8.20 -4.84
N MET A 82 3.26 -8.88 -5.77
CA MET A 82 2.61 -9.58 -6.88
C MET A 82 1.57 -10.60 -6.37
N GLN A 83 1.95 -11.43 -5.39
CA GLN A 83 1.04 -12.41 -4.76
C GLN A 83 -0.13 -11.72 -4.05
N ALA A 84 0.12 -10.63 -3.32
CA ALA A 84 -0.94 -9.89 -2.65
C ALA A 84 -1.98 -9.37 -3.65
N LEU A 85 -1.57 -8.85 -4.81
CA LEU A 85 -2.49 -8.44 -5.87
C LEU A 85 -3.31 -9.62 -6.40
N ASP A 86 -2.70 -10.80 -6.57
CA ASP A 86 -3.42 -12.00 -7.06
C ASP A 86 -4.51 -12.48 -6.10
N PHE A 87 -4.21 -12.48 -4.79
CA PHE A 87 -5.08 -13.11 -3.79
C PHE A 87 -6.03 -12.16 -3.09
N GLU A 88 -5.67 -10.88 -2.94
CA GLU A 88 -6.44 -9.95 -2.13
C GLU A 88 -7.39 -9.06 -2.95
N VAL A 89 -7.08 -8.75 -4.20
CA VAL A 89 -7.86 -7.78 -4.99
C VAL A 89 -9.32 -8.19 -5.16
N LYS A 90 -9.59 -9.48 -5.40
CA LYS A 90 -10.98 -9.98 -5.48
C LYS A 90 -11.73 -9.80 -4.16
N LYS A 91 -11.03 -9.96 -3.01
CA LYS A 91 -11.63 -9.75 -1.69
C LYS A 91 -11.87 -8.26 -1.44
N LEU A 92 -10.95 -7.38 -1.85
CA LEU A 92 -11.14 -5.94 -1.78
C LEU A 92 -12.38 -5.53 -2.57
N HIS A 93 -12.51 -6.00 -3.81
CA HIS A 93 -13.66 -5.71 -4.65
C HIS A 93 -14.98 -6.21 -4.03
N LYS A 94 -15.01 -7.44 -3.55
CA LYS A 94 -16.20 -8.02 -2.86
C LYS A 94 -16.61 -7.22 -1.63
N ASN A 95 -15.65 -6.56 -0.98
CA ASN A 95 -15.89 -5.72 0.21
C ASN A 95 -16.07 -4.25 -0.11
N ASP A 96 -16.29 -3.88 -1.36
CA ASP A 96 -16.49 -2.51 -1.82
C ASP A 96 -15.30 -1.58 -1.46
N ILE A 97 -14.06 -2.12 -1.53
CA ILE A 97 -12.84 -1.38 -1.26
C ILE A 97 -12.16 -1.03 -2.57
N ARG A 98 -11.92 0.27 -2.78
CA ARG A 98 -11.19 0.81 -3.93
C ARG A 98 -9.69 0.76 -3.66
N LEU A 99 -8.92 0.13 -4.55
CA LEU A 99 -7.46 0.11 -4.48
C LEU A 99 -6.86 1.26 -5.30
N LYS A 100 -5.86 1.92 -4.74
CA LYS A 100 -5.00 2.90 -5.42
C LYS A 100 -3.54 2.64 -5.07
N ILE A 101 -2.67 2.70 -6.08
CA ILE A 101 -1.22 2.63 -5.88
C ILE A 101 -0.65 4.04 -6.05
N LEU A 102 0.10 4.50 -5.03
CA LEU A 102 0.76 5.79 -5.02
C LEU A 102 2.27 5.60 -5.17
N GLY A 103 2.91 6.39 -6.02
CA GLY A 103 4.34 6.36 -6.27
C GLY A 103 4.72 6.02 -7.70
N ASP A 104 6.01 5.96 -7.97
CA ASP A 104 6.54 5.67 -9.30
C ASP A 104 6.61 4.16 -9.56
N ILE A 105 5.65 3.63 -10.29
CA ILE A 105 5.60 2.22 -10.66
C ILE A 105 6.45 1.88 -11.90
N SER A 106 7.10 2.84 -12.54
CA SER A 106 7.87 2.63 -13.77
C SER A 106 9.05 1.67 -13.58
N ARG A 107 9.63 1.62 -12.37
CA ARG A 107 10.72 0.72 -12.00
C ARG A 107 10.27 -0.73 -11.74
N PHE A 108 8.97 -0.98 -11.65
CA PHE A 108 8.45 -2.33 -11.45
C PHE A 108 8.46 -3.11 -12.76
N SER A 109 8.51 -4.43 -12.67
CA SER A 109 8.41 -5.28 -13.87
C SER A 109 7.09 -5.02 -14.62
N ALA A 110 7.11 -5.18 -15.94
CA ALA A 110 5.92 -4.99 -16.77
C ALA A 110 4.72 -5.83 -16.27
N GLY A 111 4.97 -7.07 -15.82
CA GLY A 111 3.93 -7.93 -15.26
C GLY A 111 3.32 -7.38 -13.97
N LEU A 112 4.11 -6.75 -13.09
CA LEU A 112 3.58 -6.12 -11.87
C LEU A 112 2.81 -4.84 -12.21
N GLN A 113 3.30 -4.01 -13.11
CA GLN A 113 2.59 -2.81 -13.58
C GLN A 113 1.22 -3.17 -14.17
N GLU A 114 1.16 -4.20 -15.00
CA GLU A 114 -0.10 -4.69 -15.59
C GLU A 114 -1.09 -5.17 -14.53
N LYS A 115 -0.62 -5.93 -13.52
CA LYS A 115 -1.45 -6.38 -12.40
C LYS A 115 -1.99 -5.22 -11.58
N ILE A 116 -1.18 -4.20 -11.32
CA ILE A 116 -1.59 -2.97 -10.64
C ILE A 116 -2.74 -2.32 -11.41
N LYS A 117 -2.56 -2.06 -12.71
CA LYS A 117 -3.60 -1.45 -13.56
C LYS A 117 -4.90 -2.23 -13.55
N LYS A 118 -4.82 -3.56 -13.67
CA LYS A 118 -6.01 -4.44 -13.60
C LYS A 118 -6.71 -4.38 -12.24
N ALA A 119 -5.94 -4.36 -11.16
CA ALA A 119 -6.47 -4.29 -9.81
C ALA A 119 -7.18 -2.96 -9.52
N GLU A 120 -6.57 -1.84 -9.92
CA GLU A 120 -7.18 -0.51 -9.81
C GLU A 120 -8.46 -0.41 -10.65
N LYS A 121 -8.41 -0.90 -11.90
CA LYS A 121 -9.58 -0.91 -12.79
C LYS A 121 -10.73 -1.75 -12.24
N LEU A 122 -10.45 -2.95 -11.71
CA LEU A 122 -11.47 -3.81 -11.11
C LEU A 122 -12.18 -3.14 -9.94
N THR A 123 -11.46 -2.33 -9.17
CA THR A 123 -11.97 -1.75 -7.92
C THR A 123 -12.35 -0.26 -8.05
N GLU A 124 -12.26 0.34 -9.25
CA GLU A 124 -12.39 1.80 -9.45
C GLU A 124 -13.73 2.40 -8.99
N ASN A 125 -14.80 1.62 -9.05
CA ASN A 125 -16.15 2.07 -8.70
C ASN A 125 -16.53 1.74 -7.24
N ASN A 126 -15.64 1.14 -6.47
CA ASN A 126 -15.88 0.82 -5.07
C ASN A 126 -15.85 2.08 -4.20
N THR A 127 -16.68 2.14 -3.17
CA THR A 127 -16.95 3.39 -2.43
C THR A 127 -16.84 3.30 -0.92
N ALA A 128 -16.83 2.08 -0.33
CA ALA A 128 -16.86 1.93 1.14
C ALA A 128 -15.56 2.38 1.81
N LEU A 129 -14.41 2.12 1.19
CA LEU A 129 -13.07 2.52 1.66
C LEU A 129 -12.15 2.67 0.45
N THR A 130 -11.34 3.72 0.40
CA THR A 130 -10.21 3.80 -0.52
C THR A 130 -8.93 3.36 0.20
N LEU A 131 -8.35 2.25 -0.26
CA LEU A 131 -7.07 1.74 0.20
C LEU A 131 -5.96 2.24 -0.73
N ASN A 132 -5.11 3.11 -0.22
CA ASN A 132 -3.92 3.59 -0.91
C ASN A 132 -2.70 2.80 -0.46
N ILE A 133 -1.96 2.21 -1.40
CA ILE A 133 -0.67 1.56 -1.13
C ILE A 133 0.44 2.42 -1.71
N ALA A 134 1.23 3.05 -0.86
CA ALA A 134 2.41 3.80 -1.27
C ALA A 134 3.54 2.81 -1.57
N ALA A 135 3.87 2.65 -2.86
CA ALA A 135 4.83 1.70 -3.39
C ALA A 135 5.82 2.41 -4.33
N ASN A 136 7.11 2.29 -4.05
CA ASN A 136 8.16 3.13 -4.64
C ASN A 136 7.85 4.63 -4.49
N TYR A 137 7.40 4.99 -3.29
CA TYR A 137 6.97 6.35 -2.95
C TYR A 137 8.06 7.08 -2.16
N GLY A 138 8.21 8.37 -2.42
CA GLY A 138 9.03 9.28 -1.66
C GLY A 138 8.36 10.65 -1.61
N GLY A 139 8.17 11.25 -0.40
CA GLY A 139 7.44 12.50 -0.27
C GLY A 139 8.08 13.68 -1.04
N ARG A 140 9.41 13.77 -1.06
CA ARG A 140 10.11 14.79 -1.88
C ARG A 140 9.89 14.60 -3.37
N TRP A 141 9.94 13.36 -3.83
CA TRP A 141 9.65 13.00 -5.22
C TRP A 141 8.23 13.38 -5.60
N ASP A 142 7.26 13.09 -4.75
CA ASP A 142 5.83 13.37 -4.98
C ASP A 142 5.57 14.88 -5.14
N ILE A 143 6.17 15.72 -4.29
CA ILE A 143 6.09 17.18 -4.40
C ILE A 143 6.68 17.67 -5.73
N VAL A 144 7.85 17.14 -6.13
CA VAL A 144 8.49 17.51 -7.40
C VAL A 144 7.65 17.10 -8.59
N GLN A 145 7.10 15.87 -8.59
CA GLN A 145 6.21 15.39 -9.67
C GLN A 145 4.94 16.23 -9.77
N ALA A 146 4.32 16.58 -8.64
CA ALA A 146 3.15 17.45 -8.65
C ALA A 146 3.46 18.83 -9.25
N ALA A 147 4.59 19.43 -8.89
CA ALA A 147 5.02 20.71 -9.44
C ALA A 147 5.29 20.62 -10.97
N GLN A 148 5.94 19.55 -11.44
CA GLN A 148 6.20 19.33 -12.85
C GLN A 148 4.90 19.18 -13.65
N GLN A 149 3.95 18.37 -13.17
CA GLN A 149 2.66 18.16 -13.84
C GLN A 149 1.86 19.47 -13.93
N LEU A 150 1.89 20.30 -12.88
CA LEU A 150 1.24 21.61 -12.91
C LEU A 150 1.90 22.54 -13.93
N ALA A 151 3.23 22.55 -14.01
CA ALA A 151 3.95 23.36 -15.00
C ALA A 151 3.64 22.93 -16.44
N GLU A 152 3.54 21.63 -16.71
CA GLU A 152 3.15 21.09 -18.02
C GLU A 152 1.73 21.50 -18.41
N GLN A 153 0.78 21.47 -17.47
CA GLN A 153 -0.61 21.90 -17.70
C GLN A 153 -0.73 23.39 -18.02
N VAL A 154 0.16 24.23 -17.49
CA VAL A 154 0.17 25.67 -17.79
C VAL A 154 0.74 25.97 -19.15
N GLN A 155 1.63 25.09 -19.68
CA GLN A 155 2.26 25.28 -21.00
C GLN A 155 1.44 24.70 -22.15
N ALA A 156 0.42 23.89 -21.85
CA ALA A 156 -0.47 23.29 -22.84
C ALA A 156 -1.70 24.16 -23.12
#